data_ef83d0ba82380ab81da3ba245abeca6b
#
_entry.id   ef83d0ba82380ab81da3ba245abeca6b
#
_cell.length_a   1.000
_cell.length_b   1.000
_cell.length_c   1.000
_cell.angle_alpha   90.00
_cell.angle_beta   90.00
_cell.angle_gamma   90.00
#
_symmetry.space_group_name_H-M   'P 1'
#
loop_
_entity.id
_entity.type
_entity.pdbx_description
1 polymer ?
#
loop_
_entity_poly.entity_id
_entity_poly.type
_entity_poly.pdbx_seq_one_letter_code
_entity_poly.pdbx_strand_id
1 'polypeptide(L)'
;MPPMASTPSALQADWLGACRAASQGLREVLVEHPTSRERVVETGSRGEGGDQTLVIDELAEDVVFAQLDALHAGGARFTAVSEERGVVDYGDDGVLVVIDPIDGSLNAKRGMSHYSLSIAVADAGGRAGGATMADVVFGYVYDFGPGEEWTARRGEGARLDGRLIDSPPPERRMRDGRLELIAIESSDPRWMAPAMQGLVAHVNRVRAIGSIAISLCQLASTRVDGMLTLWRTRAVDVAAAQLIARESGAHVAFTAFDDPLAAPLDLEPHSAVVAARTPEALAQLKSII
;
A
#
# COMPACT_ATOMS: atom_id res chain seq x y z
N MET A 1 38.29 -22.93 -13.67
CA MET A 1 37.57 -21.76 -13.16
C MET A 1 36.60 -22.26 -12.09
N PRO A 2 36.59 -21.71 -10.88
CA PRO A 2 35.54 -22.01 -9.92
C PRO A 2 34.21 -21.52 -10.50
N PRO A 3 33.08 -22.22 -10.25
CA PRO A 3 31.78 -21.75 -10.69
C PRO A 3 31.52 -20.38 -10.07
N MET A 4 31.20 -19.40 -10.91
CA MET A 4 30.70 -18.11 -10.41
C MET A 4 29.46 -18.42 -9.58
N ALA A 5 29.48 -18.02 -8.30
CA ALA A 5 28.28 -18.09 -7.49
C ALA A 5 27.20 -17.28 -8.20
N SER A 6 26.09 -17.93 -8.52
CA SER A 6 24.91 -17.23 -9.09
C SER A 6 24.51 -16.15 -8.08
N THR A 7 24.51 -14.90 -8.51
CA THR A 7 23.96 -13.81 -7.71
C THR A 7 22.53 -14.20 -7.31
N PRO A 8 22.17 -14.19 -6.03
CA PRO A 8 20.79 -14.47 -5.65
C PRO A 8 19.86 -13.53 -6.41
N SER A 9 18.77 -14.09 -6.96
CA SER A 9 17.72 -13.24 -7.55
C SER A 9 17.29 -12.19 -6.54
N ALA A 10 17.09 -10.93 -6.96
CA ALA A 10 16.61 -9.87 -6.08
C ALA A 10 15.31 -10.26 -5.36
N LEU A 11 14.49 -11.15 -5.95
CA LEU A 11 13.30 -11.73 -5.31
C LEU A 11 13.61 -12.50 -4.02
N GLN A 12 14.86 -12.99 -3.83
CA GLN A 12 15.30 -13.73 -2.65
C GLN A 12 16.08 -12.87 -1.65
N ALA A 13 16.22 -11.56 -1.90
CA ALA A 13 16.85 -10.63 -0.96
C ALA A 13 16.04 -10.55 0.35
N ASP A 14 16.70 -10.13 1.44
CA ASP A 14 16.03 -9.98 2.74
C ASP A 14 15.17 -8.71 2.79
N TRP A 15 14.10 -8.72 1.99
CA TRP A 15 13.14 -7.62 1.94
C TRP A 15 12.49 -7.34 3.29
N LEU A 16 12.19 -8.40 4.07
CA LEU A 16 11.57 -8.22 5.38
C LEU A 16 12.50 -7.51 6.36
N GLY A 17 13.77 -7.91 6.39
CA GLY A 17 14.79 -7.25 7.20
C GLY A 17 14.96 -5.77 6.82
N ALA A 18 15.06 -5.48 5.52
CA ALA A 18 15.17 -4.12 5.01
C ALA A 18 13.94 -3.26 5.36
N CYS A 19 12.72 -3.78 5.17
CA CYS A 19 11.49 -3.08 5.52
C CYS A 19 11.39 -2.77 7.03
N ARG A 20 11.78 -3.70 7.88
CA ARG A 20 11.81 -3.49 9.34
C ARG A 20 12.83 -2.44 9.75
N ALA A 21 14.02 -2.46 9.14
CA ALA A 21 15.03 -1.43 9.37
C ALA A 21 14.55 -0.05 8.91
N ALA A 22 13.91 0.03 7.76
CA ALA A 22 13.27 1.25 7.26
C ALA A 22 12.18 1.75 8.24
N SER A 23 11.28 0.89 8.70
CA SER A 23 10.23 1.26 9.68
C SER A 23 10.82 1.78 10.98
N GLN A 24 11.90 1.17 11.47
CA GLN A 24 12.59 1.62 12.68
C GLN A 24 13.21 3.01 12.48
N GLY A 25 13.93 3.23 11.37
CA GLY A 25 14.53 4.54 11.05
C GLY A 25 13.46 5.63 10.87
N LEU A 26 12.34 5.31 10.20
CA LEU A 26 11.22 6.24 10.06
C LEU A 26 10.59 6.61 11.41
N ARG A 27 10.47 5.68 12.36
CA ARG A 27 10.02 5.98 13.72
C ARG A 27 10.94 6.99 14.41
N GLU A 28 12.24 6.88 14.22
CA GLU A 28 13.23 7.81 14.77
C GLU A 28 13.04 9.21 14.18
N VAL A 29 12.92 9.33 12.85
CA VAL A 29 12.61 10.59 12.17
C VAL A 29 11.30 11.22 12.68
N LEU A 30 10.23 10.43 12.84
CA LEU A 30 8.94 10.91 13.33
C LEU A 30 8.97 11.36 14.79
N VAL A 31 9.81 10.75 15.62
CA VAL A 31 10.04 11.15 17.02
C VAL A 31 10.85 12.46 17.10
N GLU A 32 11.81 12.66 16.20
CA GLU A 32 12.59 13.90 16.12
C GLU A 32 11.76 15.10 15.61
N HIS A 33 10.67 14.82 14.86
CA HIS A 33 9.74 15.82 14.33
C HIS A 33 8.32 15.63 14.90
N PRO A 34 8.10 15.85 16.22
CA PRO A 34 6.87 15.42 16.88
C PRO A 34 5.66 16.32 16.57
N THR A 35 5.87 17.57 16.16
CA THR A 35 4.78 18.52 15.95
C THR A 35 4.40 18.66 14.48
N SER A 36 3.11 18.93 14.24
CA SER A 36 2.62 19.22 12.89
C SER A 36 3.35 20.42 12.24
N ARG A 37 3.82 21.37 13.03
CA ARG A 37 4.56 22.55 12.54
C ARG A 37 5.93 22.15 11.95
N GLU A 38 6.61 21.19 12.57
CA GLU A 38 7.90 20.67 12.07
C GLU A 38 7.71 19.83 10.82
N ARG A 39 6.63 19.03 10.79
CA ARG A 39 6.34 18.12 9.68
C ARG A 39 5.84 18.79 8.39
N VAL A 40 5.32 20.02 8.46
CA VAL A 40 4.82 20.78 7.30
C VAL A 40 5.82 21.77 6.71
N VAL A 41 7.09 21.69 7.07
CA VAL A 41 8.14 22.53 6.48
C VAL A 41 8.38 22.08 5.05
N GLU A 42 8.14 23.00 4.09
CA GLU A 42 8.36 22.75 2.66
C GLU A 42 9.85 22.80 2.31
N THR A 43 10.31 21.88 1.48
CA THR A 43 11.69 21.89 0.94
C THR A 43 11.83 22.88 -0.20
N GLY A 44 10.72 23.30 -0.82
CA GLY A 44 10.68 24.12 -2.03
C GLY A 44 10.78 23.31 -3.33
N SER A 45 10.83 21.98 -3.24
CA SER A 45 10.78 21.05 -4.36
C SER A 45 9.39 20.40 -4.51
N ARG A 46 9.16 19.73 -5.64
CA ARG A 46 7.98 18.87 -5.87
C ARG A 46 8.44 17.45 -6.10
N GLY A 47 7.77 16.49 -5.47
CA GLY A 47 7.94 15.09 -5.73
C GLY A 47 7.43 14.69 -7.13
N GLU A 48 7.90 13.57 -7.63
CA GLU A 48 7.46 13.02 -8.94
C GLU A 48 5.96 12.65 -8.91
N GLY A 49 5.39 12.39 -7.72
CA GLY A 49 3.94 12.22 -7.51
C GLY A 49 3.11 13.51 -7.66
N GLY A 50 3.78 14.68 -7.83
CA GLY A 50 3.16 15.97 -8.17
C GLY A 50 2.82 16.88 -6.99
N ASP A 51 2.94 16.41 -5.74
CA ASP A 51 2.73 17.20 -4.53
C ASP A 51 3.98 17.99 -4.12
N GLN A 52 3.81 18.99 -3.24
CA GLN A 52 4.96 19.71 -2.65
C GLN A 52 5.65 18.78 -1.64
N THR A 53 6.93 18.51 -1.88
CA THR A 53 7.75 17.70 -0.97
C THR A 53 8.01 18.45 0.33
N LEU A 54 7.75 17.82 1.44
CA LEU A 54 8.08 18.33 2.76
C LEU A 54 9.40 17.71 3.25
N VAL A 55 10.02 18.38 4.20
CA VAL A 55 11.24 17.87 4.86
C VAL A 55 11.01 16.46 5.42
N ILE A 56 9.84 16.18 5.97
CA ILE A 56 9.51 14.86 6.50
C ILE A 56 9.42 13.77 5.41
N ASP A 57 8.89 14.11 4.24
CA ASP A 57 8.77 13.20 3.10
C ASP A 57 10.18 12.89 2.53
N GLU A 58 11.06 13.89 2.39
CA GLU A 58 12.44 13.71 1.96
C GLU A 58 13.25 12.85 2.94
N LEU A 59 13.15 13.12 4.25
CA LEU A 59 13.81 12.32 5.28
C LEU A 59 13.30 10.89 5.32
N ALA A 60 12.00 10.69 5.10
CA ALA A 60 11.40 9.36 5.04
C ALA A 60 11.93 8.56 3.84
N GLU A 61 12.01 9.19 2.67
CA GLU A 61 12.64 8.56 1.51
C GLU A 61 14.10 8.21 1.73
N ASP A 62 14.89 9.12 2.30
CA ASP A 62 16.31 8.87 2.61
C ASP A 62 16.50 7.60 3.47
N VAL A 63 15.66 7.42 4.48
CA VAL A 63 15.69 6.24 5.35
C VAL A 63 15.40 4.95 4.58
N VAL A 64 14.35 4.96 3.72
CA VAL A 64 13.98 3.80 2.92
C VAL A 64 15.07 3.48 1.89
N PHE A 65 15.55 4.49 1.16
CA PHE A 65 16.56 4.30 0.12
C PHE A 65 17.89 3.85 0.67
N ALA A 66 18.28 4.24 1.90
CA ALA A 66 19.46 3.70 2.57
C ALA A 66 19.38 2.17 2.73
N GLN A 67 18.20 1.59 2.95
CA GLN A 67 18.02 0.14 3.01
C GLN A 67 18.08 -0.50 1.61
N LEU A 68 17.53 0.17 0.58
CA LEU A 68 17.65 -0.29 -0.80
C LEU A 68 19.11 -0.29 -1.28
N ASP A 69 19.87 0.75 -0.95
CA ASP A 69 21.29 0.86 -1.24
C ASP A 69 22.07 -0.29 -0.58
N ALA A 70 21.74 -0.64 0.66
CA ALA A 70 22.36 -1.77 1.35
C ALA A 70 22.04 -3.11 0.67
N LEU A 71 20.80 -3.34 0.24
CA LEU A 71 20.42 -4.53 -0.53
C LEU A 71 21.16 -4.57 -1.87
N HIS A 72 21.24 -3.43 -2.57
CA HIS A 72 21.98 -3.32 -3.84
C HIS A 72 23.48 -3.61 -3.65
N ALA A 73 24.10 -3.05 -2.61
CA ALA A 73 25.49 -3.33 -2.26
C ALA A 73 25.71 -4.81 -1.92
N GLY A 74 24.71 -5.47 -1.36
CA GLY A 74 24.65 -6.92 -1.13
C GLY A 74 24.48 -7.77 -2.39
N GLY A 75 24.31 -7.13 -3.57
CA GLY A 75 24.21 -7.80 -4.87
C GLY A 75 22.81 -7.85 -5.46
N ALA A 76 21.75 -7.40 -4.76
CA ALA A 76 20.41 -7.34 -5.33
C ALA A 76 20.36 -6.33 -6.47
N ARG A 77 19.60 -6.67 -7.53
CA ARG A 77 19.37 -5.80 -8.69
C ARG A 77 17.87 -5.67 -8.91
N PHE A 78 17.37 -4.45 -9.03
CA PHE A 78 15.94 -4.15 -9.16
C PHE A 78 15.74 -2.72 -9.69
N THR A 79 14.51 -2.35 -9.97
CA THR A 79 14.10 -0.95 -10.20
C THR A 79 13.14 -0.54 -9.07
N ALA A 80 13.39 0.59 -8.43
CA ALA A 80 12.51 1.18 -7.43
C ALA A 80 11.59 2.23 -8.07
N VAL A 81 10.33 2.24 -7.64
CA VAL A 81 9.30 3.24 -8.02
C VAL A 81 8.79 3.84 -6.71
N SER A 82 9.07 5.11 -6.47
CA SER A 82 8.74 5.83 -5.24
C SER A 82 8.03 7.13 -5.52
N GLU A 83 7.22 7.59 -4.56
CA GLU A 83 6.38 8.78 -4.72
C GLU A 83 7.19 10.05 -4.96
N GLU A 84 8.27 10.26 -4.20
CA GLU A 84 9.06 11.49 -4.25
C GLU A 84 10.21 11.42 -5.26
N ARG A 85 10.95 10.30 -5.32
CA ARG A 85 12.12 10.12 -6.19
C ARG A 85 11.79 9.59 -7.58
N GLY A 86 10.55 9.14 -7.80
CA GLY A 86 10.18 8.56 -9.09
C GLY A 86 10.81 7.18 -9.31
N VAL A 87 11.34 6.96 -10.49
CA VAL A 87 11.95 5.68 -10.89
C VAL A 87 13.47 5.75 -10.67
N VAL A 88 13.99 4.81 -9.86
CA VAL A 88 15.43 4.68 -9.56
C VAL A 88 15.91 3.30 -10.00
N ASP A 89 16.89 3.27 -10.90
CA ASP A 89 17.45 2.04 -11.48
C ASP A 89 18.59 1.48 -10.61
N TYR A 90 18.40 0.26 -10.11
CA TYR A 90 19.40 -0.54 -9.40
C TYR A 90 19.92 -1.72 -10.25
N GLY A 91 19.77 -1.63 -11.56
CA GLY A 91 20.42 -2.52 -12.55
C GLY A 91 19.63 -3.77 -12.93
N ASP A 92 18.33 -3.83 -12.68
CA ASP A 92 17.43 -4.88 -13.20
C ASP A 92 16.00 -4.34 -13.29
N ASP A 93 15.38 -4.46 -14.45
CA ASP A 93 13.99 -4.13 -14.71
C ASP A 93 13.04 -5.33 -14.56
N GLY A 94 13.57 -6.51 -14.26
CA GLY A 94 12.80 -7.73 -14.00
C GLY A 94 12.18 -7.78 -12.59
N VAL A 95 12.69 -6.97 -11.65
CA VAL A 95 12.17 -6.87 -10.29
C VAL A 95 11.84 -5.40 -9.99
N LEU A 96 10.57 -5.12 -9.70
CA LEU A 96 10.13 -3.80 -9.27
C LEU A 96 9.94 -3.76 -7.75
N VAL A 97 10.36 -2.64 -7.15
CA VAL A 97 10.08 -2.30 -5.75
C VAL A 97 9.25 -1.03 -5.73
N VAL A 98 8.00 -1.13 -5.31
CA VAL A 98 7.03 -0.01 -5.30
C VAL A 98 6.89 0.47 -3.87
N ILE A 99 7.07 1.78 -3.64
CA ILE A 99 7.29 2.35 -2.32
C ILE A 99 6.42 3.60 -2.13
N ASP A 100 5.72 3.64 -1.00
CA ASP A 100 5.23 4.85 -0.37
C ASP A 100 5.82 4.92 1.04
N PRO A 101 6.75 5.83 1.30
CA PRO A 101 7.34 5.99 2.61
C PRO A 101 6.35 6.43 3.69
N ILE A 102 5.32 7.21 3.33
CA ILE A 102 4.30 7.72 4.25
C ILE A 102 2.92 7.76 3.58
N ASP A 103 2.31 6.59 3.33
CA ASP A 103 0.89 6.54 2.94
C ASP A 103 0.00 7.09 4.08
N GLY A 104 -0.81 8.09 3.76
CA GLY A 104 -1.53 8.89 4.74
C GLY A 104 -0.75 10.11 5.21
N SER A 105 0.05 10.71 4.32
CA SER A 105 0.90 11.89 4.61
C SER A 105 0.13 13.03 5.27
N LEU A 106 -1.15 13.26 4.93
CA LEU A 106 -1.97 14.27 5.60
C LEU A 106 -2.16 13.98 7.10
N ASN A 107 -2.36 12.71 7.47
CA ASN A 107 -2.45 12.29 8.87
C ASN A 107 -1.11 12.51 9.58
N ALA A 108 -0.02 12.06 8.96
CA ALA A 108 1.32 12.26 9.50
C ALA A 108 1.65 13.75 9.73
N LYS A 109 1.37 14.60 8.72
CA LYS A 109 1.55 16.06 8.77
C LYS A 109 0.76 16.72 9.90
N ARG A 110 -0.41 16.20 10.21
CA ARG A 110 -1.32 16.73 11.24
C ARG A 110 -1.13 16.10 12.62
N GLY A 111 -0.21 15.13 12.77
CA GLY A 111 -0.01 14.40 14.02
C GLY A 111 -1.20 13.50 14.38
N MET A 112 -1.99 13.10 13.38
CA MET A 112 -3.07 12.13 13.53
C MET A 112 -2.49 10.72 13.44
N SER A 113 -3.21 9.74 13.96
CA SER A 113 -2.87 8.33 13.79
C SER A 113 -3.17 7.84 12.36
N HIS A 114 -2.72 6.63 12.02
CA HIS A 114 -2.98 5.92 10.78
C HIS A 114 -2.30 6.55 9.56
N TYR A 115 -1.00 6.42 9.53
CA TYR A 115 -0.14 6.59 8.37
C TYR A 115 0.91 5.48 8.37
N SER A 116 1.35 5.05 7.21
CA SER A 116 2.13 3.81 7.09
C SER A 116 3.28 3.90 6.09
N LEU A 117 4.32 3.11 6.33
CA LEU A 117 5.26 2.69 5.29
C LEU A 117 4.63 1.55 4.49
N SER A 118 4.63 1.67 3.17
CA SER A 118 4.12 0.65 2.24
C SER A 118 5.21 0.28 1.23
N ILE A 119 5.63 -0.99 1.20
CA ILE A 119 6.65 -1.50 0.26
C ILE A 119 6.14 -2.79 -0.39
N ALA A 120 6.12 -2.82 -1.71
CA ALA A 120 5.83 -4.01 -2.50
C ALA A 120 7.03 -4.41 -3.34
N VAL A 121 7.23 -5.73 -3.52
CA VAL A 121 8.17 -6.26 -4.50
C VAL A 121 7.38 -7.05 -5.54
N ALA A 122 7.62 -6.79 -6.81
CA ALA A 122 6.97 -7.45 -7.93
C ALA A 122 8.00 -8.17 -8.81
N ASP A 123 7.59 -9.34 -9.31
CA ASP A 123 8.31 -10.09 -10.37
C ASP A 123 7.76 -9.65 -11.73
N ALA A 124 8.41 -8.67 -12.32
CA ALA A 124 8.02 -8.14 -13.63
C ALA A 124 8.45 -9.03 -14.80
N GLY A 125 9.25 -10.08 -14.57
CA GLY A 125 9.69 -11.02 -15.58
C GLY A 125 10.42 -10.36 -16.76
N GLY A 126 11.20 -9.31 -16.51
CA GLY A 126 11.87 -8.50 -17.54
C GLY A 126 10.94 -7.51 -18.28
N ARG A 127 9.76 -7.23 -17.72
CA ARG A 127 8.72 -6.36 -18.31
C ARG A 127 8.45 -5.14 -17.41
N ALA A 128 9.49 -4.44 -16.91
CA ALA A 128 9.31 -3.36 -15.94
C ALA A 128 8.19 -2.35 -16.33
N GLY A 129 8.15 -1.94 -17.61
CA GLY A 129 7.11 -1.06 -18.14
C GLY A 129 5.73 -1.71 -18.34
N GLY A 130 5.57 -3.02 -18.08
CA GLY A 130 4.32 -3.78 -18.21
C GLY A 130 3.94 -4.55 -16.94
N ALA A 131 4.61 -4.32 -15.81
CA ALA A 131 4.27 -4.93 -14.53
C ALA A 131 2.95 -4.37 -13.98
N THR A 132 2.15 -5.24 -13.37
CA THR A 132 0.82 -4.93 -12.83
C THR A 132 0.69 -5.38 -11.38
N MET A 133 -0.42 -5.07 -10.75
CA MET A 133 -0.75 -5.54 -9.39
C MET A 133 -0.74 -7.08 -9.27
N ALA A 134 -0.98 -7.80 -10.38
CA ALA A 134 -0.88 -9.26 -10.43
C ALA A 134 0.55 -9.77 -10.24
N ASP A 135 1.56 -8.96 -10.55
CA ASP A 135 2.97 -9.36 -10.48
C ASP A 135 3.60 -9.17 -9.08
N VAL A 136 2.90 -8.53 -8.14
CA VAL A 136 3.38 -8.33 -6.75
C VAL A 136 3.54 -9.68 -6.06
N VAL A 137 4.72 -9.96 -5.49
CA VAL A 137 5.08 -11.22 -4.82
C VAL A 137 5.37 -11.08 -3.33
N PHE A 138 5.69 -9.87 -2.88
CA PHE A 138 5.89 -9.52 -1.47
C PHE A 138 5.25 -8.18 -1.18
N GLY A 139 4.61 -8.06 -0.01
CA GLY A 139 4.01 -6.83 0.49
C GLY A 139 4.32 -6.63 1.96
N TYR A 140 4.65 -5.41 2.32
CA TYR A 140 4.92 -4.94 3.67
C TYR A 140 4.19 -3.63 3.93
N VAL A 141 3.43 -3.56 5.01
CA VAL A 141 2.80 -2.33 5.51
C VAL A 141 3.04 -2.22 7.01
N TYR A 142 3.52 -1.06 7.45
CA TYR A 142 3.71 -0.76 8.87
C TYR A 142 2.92 0.48 9.27
N ASP A 143 1.89 0.33 10.12
CA ASP A 143 1.12 1.45 10.68
C ASP A 143 1.85 2.05 11.88
N PHE A 144 2.29 3.30 11.77
CA PHE A 144 3.03 4.00 12.80
C PHE A 144 2.17 4.39 14.03
N GLY A 145 0.85 4.39 13.90
CA GLY A 145 -0.06 4.70 15.00
C GLY A 145 -0.04 3.62 16.08
N PRO A 146 -0.61 2.43 15.83
CA PRO A 146 -0.58 1.31 16.77
C PRO A 146 0.75 0.57 16.82
N GLY A 147 1.64 0.74 15.83
CA GLY A 147 2.89 0.00 15.69
C GLY A 147 2.68 -1.43 15.15
N GLU A 148 1.70 -1.63 14.26
CA GLU A 148 1.35 -2.93 13.69
C GLU A 148 2.04 -3.15 12.34
N GLU A 149 2.52 -4.38 12.13
CA GLU A 149 3.20 -4.83 10.91
C GLU A 149 2.35 -5.84 10.15
N TRP A 150 1.99 -5.56 8.91
CA TRP A 150 1.38 -6.53 8.00
C TRP A 150 2.38 -6.93 6.92
N THR A 151 2.43 -8.23 6.66
CA THR A 151 3.28 -8.81 5.63
C THR A 151 2.55 -9.88 4.84
N ALA A 152 2.89 -10.03 3.57
CA ALA A 152 2.47 -11.16 2.76
C ALA A 152 3.55 -11.56 1.76
N ARG A 153 3.61 -12.86 1.47
CA ARG A 153 4.28 -13.40 0.29
C ARG A 153 3.25 -14.17 -0.54
N ARG A 154 3.34 -14.07 -1.85
CA ARG A 154 2.41 -14.75 -2.76
C ARG A 154 2.40 -16.25 -2.47
N GLY A 155 1.20 -16.80 -2.15
CA GLY A 155 0.97 -18.19 -1.83
C GLY A 155 1.38 -18.63 -0.42
N GLU A 156 1.82 -17.70 0.46
CA GLU A 156 2.24 -18.03 1.83
C GLU A 156 1.29 -17.45 2.91
N GLY A 157 0.22 -16.77 2.47
CA GLY A 157 -0.73 -16.10 3.33
C GLY A 157 -0.23 -14.76 3.87
N ALA A 158 -1.14 -14.01 4.48
CA ALA A 158 -0.85 -12.73 5.14
C ALA A 158 -0.58 -12.91 6.63
N ARG A 159 0.20 -12.00 7.20
CA ARG A 159 0.57 -11.99 8.62
C ARG A 159 0.36 -10.61 9.23
N LEU A 160 -0.09 -10.59 10.48
CA LEU A 160 -0.11 -9.43 11.36
C LEU A 160 0.83 -9.69 12.53
N ASP A 161 1.84 -8.85 12.72
CA ASP A 161 2.89 -9.01 13.74
C ASP A 161 3.52 -10.42 13.73
N GLY A 162 3.80 -10.92 12.51
CA GLY A 162 4.38 -12.25 12.27
C GLY A 162 3.41 -13.41 12.45
N ARG A 163 2.17 -13.20 12.92
CA ARG A 163 1.14 -14.25 13.08
C ARG A 163 0.32 -14.35 11.80
N LEU A 164 0.16 -15.56 11.30
CA LEU A 164 -0.69 -15.83 10.14
C LEU A 164 -2.12 -15.33 10.41
N ILE A 165 -2.68 -14.62 9.44
CA ILE A 165 -4.09 -14.25 9.46
C ILE A 165 -4.86 -15.45 8.93
N ASP A 166 -5.73 -16.02 9.79
CA ASP A 166 -6.63 -17.10 9.37
C ASP A 166 -7.60 -16.60 8.29
N SER A 167 -8.11 -17.54 7.49
CA SER A 167 -9.14 -17.21 6.49
C SER A 167 -10.30 -16.46 7.13
N PRO A 168 -10.57 -15.23 6.70
CA PRO A 168 -11.54 -14.40 7.37
C PRO A 168 -12.97 -14.95 7.19
N PRO A 169 -13.84 -14.79 8.21
CA PRO A 169 -15.26 -15.05 8.04
C PRO A 169 -15.85 -14.09 7.00
N PRO A 170 -17.04 -14.40 6.43
CA PRO A 170 -17.79 -13.45 5.61
C PRO A 170 -18.00 -12.12 6.33
N GLU A 171 -18.33 -11.09 5.56
CA GLU A 171 -18.61 -9.75 6.08
C GLU A 171 -19.73 -9.78 7.12
N ARG A 172 -19.58 -8.94 8.16
CA ARG A 172 -20.67 -8.66 9.09
C ARG A 172 -21.73 -7.83 8.37
N ARG A 173 -22.99 -8.23 8.55
CA ARG A 173 -24.13 -7.58 7.92
C ARG A 173 -25.18 -7.20 8.94
N MET A 174 -25.83 -6.08 8.67
CA MET A 174 -27.04 -5.66 9.38
C MET A 174 -28.22 -6.57 8.99
N ARG A 175 -29.32 -6.53 9.76
CA ARG A 175 -30.53 -7.32 9.46
C ARG A 175 -31.16 -7.00 8.08
N ASP A 176 -30.90 -5.80 7.56
CA ASP A 176 -31.38 -5.35 6.25
C ASP A 176 -30.40 -5.69 5.10
N GLY A 177 -29.33 -6.44 5.37
CA GLY A 177 -28.35 -6.91 4.39
C GLY A 177 -27.21 -5.93 4.12
N ARG A 178 -27.23 -4.70 4.66
CA ARG A 178 -26.14 -3.73 4.51
C ARG A 178 -24.89 -4.22 5.23
N LEU A 179 -23.70 -3.92 4.67
CA LEU A 179 -22.42 -4.15 5.33
C LEU A 179 -22.33 -3.30 6.62
N GLU A 180 -21.82 -3.89 7.71
CA GLU A 180 -21.81 -3.20 9.00
C GLU A 180 -20.86 -2.00 9.00
N LEU A 181 -19.62 -2.18 8.52
CA LEU A 181 -18.58 -1.16 8.54
C LEU A 181 -17.64 -1.30 7.35
N ILE A 182 -17.46 -0.24 6.57
CA ILE A 182 -16.44 -0.20 5.53
C ILE A 182 -15.44 0.94 5.75
N ALA A 183 -14.24 0.79 5.20
CA ALA A 183 -13.32 1.89 4.97
C ALA A 183 -13.64 2.58 3.62
N ILE A 184 -13.53 3.90 3.60
CA ILE A 184 -13.71 4.70 2.39
C ILE A 184 -12.58 5.71 2.30
N GLU A 185 -11.82 5.65 1.18
CA GLU A 185 -10.66 6.50 0.98
C GLU A 185 -10.84 7.43 -0.23
N SER A 186 -9.95 8.39 -0.43
CA SER A 186 -10.18 9.53 -1.33
C SER A 186 -11.48 10.26 -0.96
N SER A 187 -11.69 10.51 0.34
CA SER A 187 -12.95 10.96 0.91
C SER A 187 -13.21 12.48 0.75
N ASP A 188 -12.81 13.06 -0.38
CA ASP A 188 -13.18 14.42 -0.75
C ASP A 188 -14.71 14.52 -0.88
N PRO A 189 -15.35 15.54 -0.27
CA PRO A 189 -16.80 15.73 -0.36
C PRO A 189 -17.37 15.75 -1.79
N ARG A 190 -16.57 16.19 -2.77
CA ARG A 190 -16.94 16.20 -4.19
C ARG A 190 -17.12 14.79 -4.76
N TRP A 191 -16.34 13.83 -4.28
CA TRP A 191 -16.41 12.42 -4.64
C TRP A 191 -17.42 11.66 -3.79
N MET A 192 -17.55 12.04 -2.50
CA MET A 192 -18.51 11.44 -1.58
C MET A 192 -19.97 11.73 -1.99
N ALA A 193 -20.26 12.95 -2.45
CA ALA A 193 -21.62 13.37 -2.77
C ALA A 193 -22.31 12.46 -3.81
N PRO A 194 -21.72 12.14 -4.98
CA PRO A 194 -22.32 11.21 -5.94
C PRO A 194 -22.43 9.77 -5.40
N ALA A 195 -21.48 9.31 -4.57
CA ALA A 195 -21.51 7.96 -4.01
C ALA A 195 -22.53 7.77 -2.87
N MET A 196 -23.07 8.86 -2.33
CA MET A 196 -23.88 8.83 -1.10
C MET A 196 -25.12 7.94 -1.22
N GLN A 197 -25.79 7.94 -2.37
CA GLN A 197 -26.99 7.10 -2.57
C GLN A 197 -26.64 5.61 -2.47
N GLY A 198 -25.54 5.18 -3.10
CA GLY A 198 -25.06 3.81 -3.03
C GLY A 198 -24.60 3.44 -1.62
N LEU A 199 -23.89 4.35 -0.94
CA LEU A 199 -23.47 4.14 0.44
C LEU A 199 -24.67 3.93 1.39
N VAL A 200 -25.70 4.76 1.29
CA VAL A 200 -26.93 4.62 2.11
C VAL A 200 -27.62 3.28 1.84
N ALA A 201 -27.65 2.82 0.58
CA ALA A 201 -28.31 1.57 0.20
C ALA A 201 -27.54 0.33 0.71
N HIS A 202 -26.21 0.38 0.78
CA HIS A 202 -25.39 -0.82 0.94
C HIS A 202 -24.57 -0.88 2.23
N VAL A 203 -24.43 0.24 2.96
CA VAL A 203 -23.48 0.36 4.07
C VAL A 203 -24.16 0.99 5.30
N ASN A 204 -23.83 0.50 6.50
CA ASN A 204 -24.35 1.05 7.74
C ASN A 204 -23.42 2.11 8.34
N ARG A 205 -22.11 1.89 8.31
CA ARG A 205 -21.09 2.83 8.84
C ARG A 205 -19.90 2.92 7.92
N VAL A 206 -19.31 4.11 7.83
CA VAL A 206 -18.07 4.36 7.09
C VAL A 206 -16.96 4.85 8.03
N ARG A 207 -15.72 4.58 7.65
CA ARG A 207 -14.51 5.16 8.21
C ARG A 207 -13.65 5.69 7.08
N ALA A 208 -13.29 6.95 7.11
CA ALA A 208 -12.21 7.53 6.34
C ALA A 208 -10.96 7.47 7.23
N ILE A 209 -10.06 6.55 6.95
CA ILE A 209 -8.85 6.32 7.75
C ILE A 209 -7.76 7.28 7.32
N GLY A 210 -7.71 7.61 6.02
CA GLY A 210 -6.76 8.54 5.42
C GLY A 210 -5.46 7.86 4.97
N SER A 211 -5.44 6.53 4.88
CA SER A 211 -4.37 5.69 4.33
C SER A 211 -5.02 4.50 3.62
N ILE A 212 -4.72 4.35 2.33
CA ILE A 212 -5.27 3.27 1.51
C ILE A 212 -4.67 1.93 1.94
N ALA A 213 -3.35 1.91 2.18
CA ALA A 213 -2.66 0.71 2.62
C ALA A 213 -3.21 0.19 3.96
N ILE A 214 -3.39 1.08 4.95
CA ILE A 214 -3.97 0.69 6.24
C ILE A 214 -5.39 0.19 6.05
N SER A 215 -6.23 0.84 5.24
CA SER A 215 -7.63 0.44 5.02
C SER A 215 -7.74 -0.97 4.44
N LEU A 216 -6.87 -1.37 3.51
CA LEU A 216 -6.77 -2.73 2.99
C LEU A 216 -6.27 -3.72 4.06
N CYS A 217 -5.30 -3.32 4.89
CA CYS A 217 -4.80 -4.13 6.01
C CYS A 217 -5.88 -4.33 7.10
N GLN A 218 -6.70 -3.33 7.36
CA GLN A 218 -7.85 -3.45 8.27
C GLN A 218 -8.90 -4.42 7.74
N LEU A 219 -9.10 -4.46 6.40
CA LEU A 219 -9.94 -5.48 5.75
C LEU A 219 -9.34 -6.88 5.92
N ALA A 220 -8.04 -7.04 5.64
CA ALA A 220 -7.31 -8.30 5.81
C ALA A 220 -7.44 -8.84 7.25
N SER A 221 -7.41 -7.94 8.24
CA SER A 221 -7.53 -8.27 9.67
C SER A 221 -8.98 -8.32 10.17
N THR A 222 -9.98 -8.31 9.30
CA THR A 222 -11.43 -8.38 9.61
C THR A 222 -11.97 -7.24 10.48
N ARG A 223 -11.27 -6.11 10.57
CA ARG A 223 -11.68 -4.94 11.36
C ARG A 223 -12.70 -4.09 10.62
N VAL A 224 -12.68 -4.12 9.27
CA VAL A 224 -13.73 -3.58 8.40
C VAL A 224 -14.28 -4.69 7.51
N ASP A 225 -15.47 -4.51 6.96
CA ASP A 225 -16.18 -5.50 6.15
C ASP A 225 -15.99 -5.28 4.65
N GLY A 226 -15.43 -4.16 4.27
CA GLY A 226 -15.07 -3.81 2.92
C GLY A 226 -14.29 -2.52 2.87
N MET A 227 -13.73 -2.22 1.72
CA MET A 227 -12.99 -1.00 1.45
C MET A 227 -13.24 -0.55 0.02
N LEU A 228 -13.37 0.75 -0.20
CA LEU A 228 -13.37 1.35 -1.53
C LEU A 228 -12.67 2.72 -1.52
N THR A 229 -12.08 3.09 -2.65
CA THR A 229 -11.67 4.47 -2.91
C THR A 229 -12.66 5.15 -3.84
N LEU A 230 -12.91 6.44 -3.61
CA LEU A 230 -13.82 7.23 -4.46
C LEU A 230 -13.12 7.86 -5.66
N TRP A 231 -11.81 7.72 -5.73
CA TRP A 231 -10.98 8.24 -6.82
C TRP A 231 -9.90 7.25 -7.21
N ARG A 232 -9.23 7.54 -8.31
CA ARG A 232 -8.12 6.72 -8.81
C ARG A 232 -6.95 6.74 -7.84
N THR A 233 -6.28 5.60 -7.69
CA THR A 233 -5.11 5.41 -6.82
C THR A 233 -3.85 5.20 -7.64
N ARG A 234 -2.71 5.56 -7.09
CA ARG A 234 -1.39 5.23 -7.61
C ARG A 234 -0.97 3.85 -7.11
N ALA A 235 0.01 3.24 -7.78
CA ALA A 235 0.52 1.94 -7.35
C ALA A 235 1.18 2.00 -5.97
N VAL A 236 1.89 3.07 -5.65
CA VAL A 236 2.60 3.26 -4.37
C VAL A 236 1.66 3.15 -3.17
N ASP A 237 0.43 3.69 -3.30
CA ASP A 237 -0.58 3.70 -2.24
C ASP A 237 -1.18 2.30 -1.94
N VAL A 238 -1.09 1.35 -2.89
CA VAL A 238 -1.95 0.15 -2.85
C VAL A 238 -1.23 -1.18 -3.12
N ALA A 239 -0.06 -1.18 -3.78
CA ALA A 239 0.58 -2.39 -4.28
C ALA A 239 0.88 -3.43 -3.17
N ALA A 240 1.41 -3.02 -2.03
CA ALA A 240 1.70 -3.92 -0.92
C ALA A 240 0.42 -4.44 -0.27
N ALA A 241 -0.48 -3.53 0.05
CA ALA A 241 -1.68 -3.84 0.82
C ALA A 241 -2.70 -4.68 0.04
N GLN A 242 -2.79 -4.54 -1.31
CA GLN A 242 -3.65 -5.40 -2.11
C GLN A 242 -3.18 -6.86 -2.08
N LEU A 243 -1.86 -7.11 -2.06
CA LEU A 243 -1.36 -8.48 -1.89
C LEU A 243 -1.70 -9.01 -0.50
N ILE A 244 -1.49 -8.21 0.57
CA ILE A 244 -1.82 -8.58 1.95
C ILE A 244 -3.32 -8.94 2.05
N ALA A 245 -4.20 -8.12 1.48
CA ALA A 245 -5.63 -8.39 1.46
C ALA A 245 -5.96 -9.70 0.72
N ARG A 246 -5.37 -9.92 -0.46
CA ARG A 246 -5.58 -11.16 -1.24
C ARG A 246 -5.06 -12.40 -0.54
N GLU A 247 -3.87 -12.33 0.03
CA GLU A 247 -3.26 -13.43 0.76
C GLU A 247 -3.98 -13.75 2.09
N SER A 248 -4.79 -12.81 2.61
CA SER A 248 -5.73 -13.09 3.70
C SER A 248 -7.04 -13.75 3.23
N GLY A 249 -7.26 -13.89 1.91
CA GLY A 249 -8.47 -14.45 1.32
C GLY A 249 -9.51 -13.41 0.88
N ALA A 250 -9.21 -12.12 0.93
CA ALA A 250 -10.09 -11.10 0.39
C ALA A 250 -9.97 -10.98 -1.14
N HIS A 251 -11.02 -10.45 -1.77
CA HIS A 251 -11.08 -10.12 -3.18
C HIS A 251 -10.77 -8.64 -3.36
N VAL A 252 -9.89 -8.32 -4.33
CA VAL A 252 -9.51 -6.94 -4.67
C VAL A 252 -9.77 -6.72 -6.16
N ALA A 253 -10.30 -5.57 -6.52
CA ALA A 253 -10.54 -5.19 -7.90
C ALA A 253 -10.20 -3.72 -8.16
N PHE A 254 -9.44 -3.48 -9.23
CA PHE A 254 -9.20 -2.17 -9.82
C PHE A 254 -10.27 -1.93 -10.88
N THR A 255 -11.21 -1.05 -10.62
CA THR A 255 -12.51 -0.98 -11.31
C THR A 255 -12.46 -0.48 -12.75
N ALA A 256 -11.34 0.15 -13.16
CA ALA A 256 -11.14 0.60 -14.53
C ALA A 256 -10.67 -0.51 -15.49
N PHE A 257 -10.43 -1.74 -14.99
CA PHE A 257 -9.89 -2.85 -15.76
C PHE A 257 -10.84 -4.05 -15.73
N ASP A 258 -10.95 -4.77 -16.85
CA ASP A 258 -11.70 -6.03 -16.94
C ASP A 258 -11.03 -7.13 -16.11
N ASP A 259 -9.68 -7.25 -16.21
CA ASP A 259 -8.90 -8.06 -15.27
C ASP A 259 -8.71 -7.24 -13.98
N PRO A 260 -9.20 -7.74 -12.83
CA PRO A 260 -9.18 -7.00 -11.57
C PRO A 260 -7.81 -6.54 -11.09
N LEU A 261 -6.73 -7.14 -11.57
CA LEU A 261 -5.36 -6.86 -11.14
C LEU A 261 -4.46 -6.28 -12.25
N ALA A 262 -5.04 -5.87 -13.38
CA ALA A 262 -4.28 -5.33 -14.51
C ALA A 262 -3.79 -3.89 -14.32
N ALA A 263 -4.06 -3.25 -13.17
CA ALA A 263 -3.57 -1.90 -12.89
C ALA A 263 -2.02 -1.88 -12.90
N PRO A 264 -1.38 -0.97 -13.67
CA PRO A 264 0.07 -0.88 -13.76
C PRO A 264 0.75 -0.52 -12.42
N LEU A 265 2.02 -0.91 -12.28
CA LEU A 265 2.88 -0.56 -11.16
C LEU A 265 3.74 0.66 -11.50
N ASP A 266 3.09 1.80 -11.71
CA ASP A 266 3.72 3.10 -11.99
C ASP A 266 3.16 4.19 -11.07
N LEU A 267 3.53 5.46 -11.31
CA LEU A 267 3.13 6.60 -10.49
C LEU A 267 1.81 7.25 -10.96
N GLU A 268 1.26 6.80 -12.10
CA GLU A 268 0.03 7.37 -12.62
C GLU A 268 -1.22 6.80 -11.89
N PRO A 269 -2.20 7.65 -11.56
CA PRO A 269 -3.45 7.18 -10.93
C PRO A 269 -4.39 6.58 -11.99
N HIS A 270 -4.49 5.24 -12.04
CA HIS A 270 -5.24 4.55 -13.09
C HIS A 270 -6.68 4.20 -12.71
N SER A 271 -6.91 3.77 -11.49
CA SER A 271 -8.17 3.14 -11.11
C SER A 271 -8.54 3.39 -9.65
N ALA A 272 -9.83 3.47 -9.38
CA ALA A 272 -10.33 3.22 -8.02
C ALA A 272 -10.12 1.75 -7.65
N VAL A 273 -9.92 1.47 -6.36
CA VAL A 273 -9.79 0.12 -5.81
C VAL A 273 -10.98 -0.20 -4.91
N VAL A 274 -11.48 -1.41 -5.04
CA VAL A 274 -12.55 -1.96 -4.18
C VAL A 274 -12.08 -3.31 -3.65
N ALA A 275 -12.32 -3.57 -2.37
CA ALA A 275 -11.97 -4.84 -1.75
C ALA A 275 -13.04 -5.30 -0.75
N ALA A 276 -13.29 -6.60 -0.71
CA ALA A 276 -14.22 -7.26 0.20
C ALA A 276 -13.81 -8.72 0.43
N ARG A 277 -14.36 -9.36 1.47
CA ARG A 277 -14.03 -10.77 1.77
C ARG A 277 -14.79 -11.77 0.90
N THR A 278 -15.95 -11.39 0.35
CA THR A 278 -16.72 -12.25 -0.54
C THR A 278 -16.95 -11.59 -1.90
N PRO A 279 -17.15 -12.37 -2.98
CA PRO A 279 -17.48 -11.84 -4.30
C PRO A 279 -18.78 -11.02 -4.31
N GLU A 280 -19.77 -11.42 -3.50
CA GLU A 280 -21.06 -10.73 -3.38
C GLU A 280 -20.88 -9.33 -2.81
N ALA A 281 -20.11 -9.18 -1.73
CA ALA A 281 -19.82 -7.89 -1.12
C ALA A 281 -18.95 -7.02 -2.04
N LEU A 282 -17.98 -7.63 -2.75
CA LEU A 282 -17.18 -6.92 -3.76
C LEU A 282 -18.08 -6.33 -4.85
N ALA A 283 -19.03 -7.13 -5.40
CA ALA A 283 -19.98 -6.67 -6.40
C ALA A 283 -20.89 -5.55 -5.87
N GLN A 284 -21.34 -5.68 -4.61
CA GLN A 284 -22.14 -4.68 -3.92
C GLN A 284 -21.38 -3.35 -3.78
N LEU A 285 -20.12 -3.37 -3.37
CA LEU A 285 -19.29 -2.17 -3.22
C LEU A 285 -18.93 -1.55 -4.59
N LYS A 286 -18.65 -2.36 -5.61
CA LYS A 286 -18.39 -1.87 -6.97
C LYS A 286 -19.58 -1.09 -7.56
N SER A 287 -20.80 -1.36 -7.13
CA SER A 287 -21.98 -0.64 -7.60
C SER A 287 -22.16 0.75 -6.98
N ILE A 288 -21.30 1.14 -6.01
CA ILE A 288 -21.35 2.44 -5.35
C ILE A 288 -20.59 3.51 -6.14
N ILE A 289 -19.56 3.11 -6.92
CA ILE A 289 -18.65 3.98 -7.65
C ILE A 289 -18.72 3.84 -9.15
#